data_0fcee28f7fc3bb1aa924f94d335aaeb2
#
_entry.id   0fcee28f7fc3bb1aa924f94d335aaeb2
#
_cell.length_a   1.000
_cell.length_b   1.000
_cell.length_c   1.000
_cell.angle_alpha   90.00
_cell.angle_beta   90.00
_cell.angle_gamma   90.00
#
_symmetry.space_group_name_H-M   'P 1'
#
loop_
_entity.id
_entity.type
_entity.pdbx_description
1 polymer ?
#
loop_
_entity_poly.entity_id
_entity_poly.type
_entity_poly.pdbx_seq_one_letter_code
_entity_poly.pdbx_strand_id
1 'polypeptide(L)'
;MTLRTLALVLVLSVSAQAQTPPAAPPPSPPEQAAPAAQQLPDAPSTTSQLKPAPVPTGPTAVIDTTMGRLTCKLFEKEAPVTVANFIGLSDGTKDWTDPKTLQKMHHQPFYNGTTFHRVIPTFMIQGGDRAGDGTGDPGYFFQDEIDPSLTFDQPGLLAMANAGPGPSGGGTNGSQFFITEDPVPQLNGKHTIFGLCDAHSILLVASIARVERNSNDKPLTNVVINRITIVRDGQPMPPLPATPPAATSVTPAATTAPTAPPK
;
A
#
# COMPACT_ATOMS: atom_id res chain seq x y z
N MET A 1 67.36 23.28 -14.75
CA MET A 1 68.69 22.75 -14.39
C MET A 1 68.54 21.44 -13.67
N THR A 2 69.19 20.48 -14.22
CA THR A 2 69.64 19.13 -13.76
C THR A 2 68.60 18.07 -13.38
N LEU A 3 68.34 17.28 -14.36
CA LEU A 3 67.88 15.90 -14.42
C LEU A 3 68.75 15.00 -13.56
N ARG A 4 68.23 14.13 -12.73
CA ARG A 4 68.91 12.93 -12.22
C ARG A 4 68.05 11.70 -12.38
N THR A 5 68.36 10.95 -13.39
CA THR A 5 67.93 9.59 -13.66
C THR A 5 68.48 8.64 -12.58
N LEU A 6 67.63 7.78 -11.99
CA LEU A 6 68.06 6.68 -11.16
C LEU A 6 67.57 5.37 -11.81
N ALA A 7 68.56 4.60 -12.27
CA ALA A 7 68.34 3.28 -12.84
C ALA A 7 68.14 2.24 -11.72
N LEU A 8 67.06 1.46 -11.82
CA LEU A 8 66.81 0.32 -10.94
C LEU A 8 67.25 -0.96 -11.62
N VAL A 9 68.27 -1.60 -11.04
CA VAL A 9 68.80 -2.91 -11.48
C VAL A 9 67.91 -3.99 -10.86
N LEU A 10 67.28 -4.84 -11.72
CA LEU A 10 66.48 -5.98 -11.32
C LEU A 10 67.41 -7.22 -11.26
N VAL A 11 67.61 -7.74 -10.06
CA VAL A 11 68.33 -9.01 -9.83
C VAL A 11 67.30 -10.14 -9.76
N LEU A 12 67.28 -11.02 -10.77
CA LEU A 12 66.50 -12.26 -10.74
C LEU A 12 67.26 -13.32 -9.95
N SER A 13 66.78 -13.71 -8.79
CA SER A 13 67.24 -14.91 -8.08
C SER A 13 66.30 -16.08 -8.38
N VAL A 14 66.78 -17.07 -9.06
CA VAL A 14 66.13 -18.37 -9.31
C VAL A 14 66.28 -19.23 -8.08
N SER A 15 65.24 -19.47 -7.33
CA SER A 15 65.21 -20.47 -6.23
C SER A 15 64.67 -21.82 -6.75
N ALA A 16 65.48 -22.83 -6.77
CA ALA A 16 65.09 -24.21 -7.05
C ALA A 16 64.25 -24.73 -5.86
N GLN A 17 63.00 -25.05 -6.08
CA GLN A 17 62.17 -25.75 -5.08
C GLN A 17 62.31 -27.26 -5.27
N ALA A 18 62.83 -27.94 -4.23
CA ALA A 18 62.85 -29.40 -4.13
C ALA A 18 61.36 -29.88 -3.89
N GLN A 19 60.90 -30.77 -4.76
CA GLN A 19 59.58 -31.42 -4.63
C GLN A 19 59.70 -32.54 -3.56
N THR A 20 58.96 -32.38 -2.48
CA THR A 20 58.67 -33.41 -1.50
C THR A 20 57.62 -34.39 -2.05
N PRO A 21 57.76 -35.71 -1.85
CA PRO A 21 56.74 -36.66 -2.30
C PRO A 21 55.43 -36.51 -1.52
N PRO A 22 54.27 -36.88 -2.12
CA PRO A 22 52.97 -36.72 -1.47
C PRO A 22 52.84 -37.65 -0.26
N ALA A 23 52.41 -37.07 0.85
CA ALA A 23 52.12 -37.80 2.08
C ALA A 23 50.91 -38.72 1.88
N ALA A 24 50.94 -39.91 2.48
CA ALA A 24 49.85 -40.87 2.47
C ALA A 24 48.57 -40.26 3.14
N PRO A 25 47.36 -40.62 2.69
CA PRO A 25 46.11 -40.09 3.27
C PRO A 25 45.97 -40.58 4.73
N PRO A 26 45.42 -39.71 5.62
CA PRO A 26 45.18 -40.08 7.01
C PRO A 26 44.09 -41.17 7.11
N PRO A 27 44.14 -42.05 8.12
CA PRO A 27 43.12 -43.06 8.34
C PRO A 27 41.76 -42.40 8.63
N SER A 28 40.70 -42.97 8.05
CA SER A 28 39.33 -42.54 8.26
C SER A 28 38.97 -42.53 9.74
N PRO A 29 38.24 -41.50 10.23
CA PRO A 29 37.74 -41.51 11.61
C PRO A 29 36.77 -42.67 11.83
N PRO A 30 36.69 -43.23 13.05
CA PRO A 30 35.72 -44.28 13.34
C PRO A 30 34.31 -43.74 13.13
N GLU A 31 33.50 -44.54 12.46
CA GLU A 31 32.07 -44.29 12.22
C GLU A 31 31.38 -44.11 13.57
N GLN A 32 31.09 -42.84 13.92
CA GLN A 32 30.27 -42.53 15.08
C GLN A 32 28.86 -43.00 14.80
N ALA A 33 28.38 -43.96 15.59
CA ALA A 33 27.00 -44.39 15.63
C ALA A 33 26.09 -43.15 15.76
N ALA A 34 25.10 -43.03 14.86
CA ALA A 34 24.11 -41.96 14.90
C ALA A 34 23.49 -41.88 16.29
N PRO A 35 23.43 -40.68 16.90
CA PRO A 35 22.72 -40.54 18.16
C PRO A 35 21.24 -40.92 17.95
N ALA A 36 20.74 -41.80 18.84
CA ALA A 36 19.33 -42.17 18.87
C ALA A 36 18.47 -40.89 18.80
N ALA A 37 17.49 -40.87 17.90
CA ALA A 37 16.57 -39.78 17.75
C ALA A 37 15.98 -39.46 19.14
N GLN A 38 16.42 -38.35 19.74
CA GLN A 38 15.76 -37.78 20.90
C GLN A 38 14.37 -37.37 20.42
N GLN A 39 13.32 -38.05 20.90
CA GLN A 39 11.95 -37.57 20.82
C GLN A 39 11.93 -36.18 21.45
N LEU A 40 11.72 -35.16 20.60
CA LEU A 40 11.40 -33.83 21.07
C LEU A 40 10.17 -33.96 21.99
N PRO A 41 10.19 -33.39 23.21
CA PRO A 41 8.99 -33.36 24.02
C PRO A 41 7.86 -32.76 23.20
N ASP A 42 6.70 -33.42 23.21
CA ASP A 42 5.50 -32.91 22.57
C ASP A 42 5.34 -31.42 22.94
N ALA A 43 5.45 -30.56 21.95
CA ALA A 43 5.15 -29.15 22.14
C ALA A 43 3.72 -29.09 22.71
N PRO A 44 3.51 -28.35 23.81
CA PRO A 44 2.15 -28.22 24.31
C PRO A 44 1.29 -27.73 23.15
N SER A 45 0.26 -28.52 22.82
CA SER A 45 -0.76 -28.14 21.85
C SER A 45 -1.54 -26.98 22.45
N THR A 46 -0.92 -25.78 22.46
CA THR A 46 -1.66 -24.55 22.55
C THR A 46 -2.34 -24.37 21.18
N THR A 47 -3.37 -25.15 20.96
CA THR A 47 -4.48 -24.69 20.15
C THR A 47 -5.09 -23.54 20.96
N SER A 48 -4.38 -22.43 21.03
CA SER A 48 -5.02 -21.14 21.25
C SER A 48 -6.09 -21.11 20.19
N GLN A 49 -7.34 -21.22 20.62
CA GLN A 49 -8.48 -21.03 19.76
C GLN A 49 -8.35 -19.59 19.26
N LEU A 50 -7.67 -19.40 18.12
CA LEU A 50 -7.65 -18.15 17.39
C LEU A 50 -9.13 -17.86 17.14
N LYS A 51 -9.67 -16.89 17.89
CA LYS A 51 -11.02 -16.40 17.62
C LYS A 51 -11.05 -16.06 16.14
N PRO A 52 -11.97 -16.62 15.34
CA PRO A 52 -12.03 -16.30 13.92
C PRO A 52 -12.09 -14.79 13.75
N ALA A 53 -11.32 -14.26 12.79
CA ALA A 53 -11.38 -12.83 12.48
C ALA A 53 -12.84 -12.42 12.20
N PRO A 54 -13.31 -11.28 12.69
CA PRO A 54 -14.66 -10.83 12.44
C PRO A 54 -14.94 -10.76 10.94
N VAL A 55 -16.12 -11.19 10.55
CA VAL A 55 -16.61 -11.03 9.18
C VAL A 55 -17.40 -9.74 9.13
N PRO A 56 -17.09 -8.81 8.22
CA PRO A 56 -17.83 -7.55 8.12
C PRO A 56 -19.30 -7.81 7.76
N THR A 57 -20.21 -7.19 8.51
CA THR A 57 -21.67 -7.37 8.36
C THR A 57 -22.40 -6.09 7.98
N GLY A 58 -21.70 -4.96 7.90
CA GLY A 58 -22.25 -3.67 7.49
C GLY A 58 -22.47 -3.54 5.98
N PRO A 59 -22.80 -2.36 5.49
CA PRO A 59 -22.99 -2.11 4.06
C PRO A 59 -21.69 -2.30 3.26
N THR A 60 -21.84 -2.34 1.95
CA THR A 60 -20.71 -2.45 1.01
C THR A 60 -20.39 -1.07 0.44
N ALA A 61 -19.14 -0.65 0.54
CA ALA A 61 -18.61 0.51 -0.16
C ALA A 61 -18.09 0.07 -1.54
N VAL A 62 -18.67 0.66 -2.58
CA VAL A 62 -18.26 0.50 -3.98
C VAL A 62 -17.51 1.76 -4.39
N ILE A 63 -16.20 1.67 -4.57
CA ILE A 63 -15.31 2.79 -4.89
C ILE A 63 -14.95 2.69 -6.37
N ASP A 64 -15.59 3.51 -7.20
CA ASP A 64 -15.28 3.61 -8.62
C ASP A 64 -14.09 4.53 -8.85
N THR A 65 -13.04 4.02 -9.45
CA THR A 65 -11.81 4.78 -9.74
C THR A 65 -11.53 4.83 -11.24
N THR A 66 -10.57 5.65 -11.64
CA THR A 66 -10.08 5.69 -13.03
C THR A 66 -9.36 4.42 -13.45
N MET A 67 -8.97 3.55 -12.50
CA MET A 67 -8.31 2.27 -12.78
C MET A 67 -9.22 1.06 -12.61
N GLY A 68 -10.45 1.25 -12.11
CA GLY A 68 -11.41 0.16 -11.89
C GLY A 68 -12.19 0.35 -10.60
N ARG A 69 -12.96 -0.68 -10.23
CA ARG A 69 -13.84 -0.70 -9.07
C ARG A 69 -13.22 -1.47 -7.91
N LEU A 70 -13.19 -0.85 -6.73
CA LEU A 70 -12.90 -1.51 -5.46
C LEU A 70 -14.23 -1.73 -4.72
N THR A 71 -14.37 -2.90 -4.10
CA THR A 71 -15.56 -3.32 -3.36
C THR A 71 -15.13 -3.78 -1.98
N CYS A 72 -15.59 -3.07 -0.93
CA CYS A 72 -15.20 -3.34 0.44
C CYS A 72 -16.43 -3.44 1.33
N LYS A 73 -16.59 -4.52 2.08
CA LYS A 73 -17.64 -4.68 3.09
C LYS A 73 -17.19 -4.00 4.38
N LEU A 74 -18.09 -3.24 5.02
CA LEU A 74 -17.73 -2.42 6.18
C LEU A 74 -17.97 -3.14 7.51
N PHE A 75 -17.13 -2.83 8.51
CA PHE A 75 -17.23 -3.30 9.90
C PHE A 75 -18.08 -2.33 10.73
N GLU A 76 -19.38 -2.27 10.45
CA GLU A 76 -20.29 -1.29 11.08
C GLU A 76 -20.46 -1.51 12.58
N LYS A 77 -20.26 -2.74 13.08
CA LYS A 77 -20.36 -3.08 14.52
C LYS A 77 -19.08 -2.74 15.28
N GLU A 78 -17.93 -2.97 14.65
CA GLU A 78 -16.62 -2.84 15.26
C GLU A 78 -16.10 -1.38 15.20
N ALA A 79 -16.57 -0.60 14.21
CA ALA A 79 -16.17 0.80 14.01
C ALA A 79 -17.37 1.68 13.60
N PRO A 80 -18.42 1.79 14.44
CA PRO A 80 -19.68 2.44 14.06
C PRO A 80 -19.56 3.92 13.74
N VAL A 81 -18.75 4.68 14.47
CA VAL A 81 -18.55 6.13 14.22
C VAL A 81 -17.77 6.34 12.92
N THR A 82 -16.74 5.55 12.70
CA THR A 82 -15.91 5.60 11.48
C THR A 82 -16.74 5.24 10.25
N VAL A 83 -17.51 4.15 10.32
CA VAL A 83 -18.37 3.72 9.20
C VAL A 83 -19.45 4.77 8.92
N ALA A 84 -20.11 5.30 9.96
CA ALA A 84 -21.11 6.38 9.78
C ALA A 84 -20.48 7.66 9.17
N ASN A 85 -19.24 8.01 9.60
CA ASN A 85 -18.50 9.13 9.03
C ASN A 85 -18.18 8.90 7.54
N PHE A 86 -17.62 7.72 7.21
CA PHE A 86 -17.28 7.37 5.84
C PHE A 86 -18.51 7.35 4.93
N ILE A 87 -19.63 6.78 5.37
CA ILE A 87 -20.91 6.77 4.64
C ILE A 87 -21.38 8.19 4.41
N GLY A 88 -21.47 9.00 5.47
CA GLY A 88 -21.98 10.36 5.36
C GLY A 88 -21.17 11.27 4.45
N LEU A 89 -19.83 11.09 4.42
CA LEU A 89 -18.94 11.76 3.48
C LEU A 89 -19.08 11.20 2.05
N SER A 90 -19.38 9.91 1.91
CA SER A 90 -19.55 9.28 0.58
C SER A 90 -20.84 9.69 -0.11
N ASP A 91 -21.94 9.75 0.61
CA ASP A 91 -23.27 10.07 0.07
C ASP A 91 -23.65 11.57 0.19
N GLY A 92 -22.81 12.37 0.90
CA GLY A 92 -23.01 13.80 1.09
C GLY A 92 -24.02 14.15 2.18
N THR A 93 -24.41 13.21 3.04
CA THR A 93 -25.32 13.48 4.17
C THR A 93 -24.58 14.12 5.35
N LYS A 94 -23.26 14.06 5.38
CA LYS A 94 -22.43 14.73 6.39
C LYS A 94 -21.78 15.98 5.81
N ASP A 95 -21.97 17.10 6.52
CA ASP A 95 -21.35 18.37 6.18
C ASP A 95 -19.83 18.31 6.38
N TRP A 96 -19.11 19.03 5.54
CA TRP A 96 -17.67 19.13 5.59
C TRP A 96 -17.18 20.52 5.17
N THR A 97 -15.94 20.85 5.47
CA THR A 97 -15.29 22.09 5.05
C THR A 97 -14.27 21.79 3.97
N ASP A 98 -14.32 22.49 2.86
CA ASP A 98 -13.32 22.33 1.80
C ASP A 98 -11.96 22.88 2.27
N PRO A 99 -10.90 22.05 2.30
CA PRO A 99 -9.59 22.46 2.85
C PRO A 99 -8.90 23.53 2.02
N LYS A 100 -9.30 23.73 0.76
CA LYS A 100 -8.69 24.74 -0.13
C LYS A 100 -9.42 26.09 -0.07
N THR A 101 -10.75 26.05 0.00
CA THR A 101 -11.57 27.26 -0.05
C THR A 101 -12.10 27.68 1.30
N LEU A 102 -12.03 26.81 2.31
CA LEU A 102 -12.59 26.96 3.68
C LEU A 102 -14.10 27.13 3.68
N GLN A 103 -14.77 26.81 2.58
CA GLN A 103 -16.24 26.85 2.48
C GLN A 103 -16.86 25.61 3.11
N LYS A 104 -17.96 25.81 3.82
CA LYS A 104 -18.78 24.70 4.30
C LYS A 104 -19.58 24.12 3.14
N MET A 105 -19.51 22.82 2.99
CA MET A 105 -20.18 22.05 1.95
C MET A 105 -21.33 21.26 2.58
N HIS A 106 -22.53 21.41 2.02
CA HIS A 106 -23.74 20.75 2.46
C HIS A 106 -24.29 19.89 1.34
N HIS A 107 -24.77 18.70 1.67
CA HIS A 107 -25.37 17.75 0.70
C HIS A 107 -24.47 17.44 -0.53
N GLN A 108 -23.16 17.39 -0.31
CA GLN A 108 -22.21 17.10 -1.36
C GLN A 108 -21.29 15.95 -0.98
N PRO A 109 -21.18 14.91 -1.82
CA PRO A 109 -20.21 13.83 -1.61
C PRO A 109 -18.78 14.36 -1.53
N PHE A 110 -18.11 14.03 -0.43
CA PHE A 110 -16.73 14.48 -0.17
C PHE A 110 -15.72 13.84 -1.10
N TYR A 111 -15.84 12.51 -1.33
CA TYR A 111 -14.79 11.73 -1.98
C TYR A 111 -14.74 11.86 -3.51
N ASN A 112 -15.80 12.36 -4.13
CA ASN A 112 -15.85 12.51 -5.59
C ASN A 112 -14.76 13.46 -6.10
N GLY A 113 -13.90 12.97 -6.99
CA GLY A 113 -12.78 13.72 -7.53
C GLY A 113 -11.52 13.76 -6.65
N THR A 114 -11.52 13.13 -5.47
CA THR A 114 -10.31 12.93 -4.68
C THR A 114 -9.42 11.86 -5.33
N THR A 115 -8.17 11.75 -4.91
CA THR A 115 -7.20 10.85 -5.50
C THR A 115 -6.58 9.93 -4.46
N PHE A 116 -6.02 8.80 -4.91
CA PHE A 116 -5.01 8.10 -4.13
C PHE A 116 -3.71 8.89 -4.26
N HIS A 117 -3.45 9.72 -3.26
CA HIS A 117 -2.34 10.69 -3.28
C HIS A 117 -1.02 10.11 -2.78
N ARG A 118 -1.04 8.92 -2.17
CA ARG A 118 0.14 8.19 -1.73
C ARG A 118 -0.05 6.70 -1.98
N VAL A 119 0.87 6.07 -2.73
CA VAL A 119 0.80 4.66 -3.10
C VAL A 119 2.16 4.01 -2.91
N ILE A 120 2.22 2.90 -2.17
CA ILE A 120 3.46 2.19 -1.85
C ILE A 120 3.24 0.70 -2.09
N PRO A 121 3.96 0.07 -3.06
CA PRO A 121 3.91 -1.37 -3.28
C PRO A 121 4.25 -2.15 -2.01
N THR A 122 3.63 -3.31 -1.85
CA THR A 122 3.77 -4.20 -0.68
C THR A 122 3.37 -3.57 0.65
N PHE A 123 2.67 -2.43 0.61
CA PHE A 123 2.19 -1.74 1.81
C PHE A 123 0.72 -1.33 1.66
N MET A 124 0.42 -0.20 1.01
CA MET A 124 -0.95 0.32 0.94
C MET A 124 -1.13 1.38 -0.16
N ILE A 125 -2.38 1.69 -0.46
CA ILE A 125 -2.79 2.89 -1.21
C ILE A 125 -3.59 3.79 -0.27
N GLN A 126 -3.27 5.09 -0.21
CA GLN A 126 -3.90 6.08 0.66
C GLN A 126 -4.60 7.16 -0.16
N GLY A 127 -5.85 7.45 0.20
CA GLY A 127 -6.70 8.44 -0.46
C GLY A 127 -7.61 9.17 0.52
N GLY A 128 -8.66 9.83 -0.02
CA GLY A 128 -9.64 10.52 0.81
C GLY A 128 -9.20 11.90 1.28
N ASP A 129 -8.26 12.53 0.57
CA ASP A 129 -7.82 13.90 0.80
C ASP A 129 -8.24 14.81 -0.38
N ARG A 130 -9.03 15.87 -0.10
CA ARG A 130 -9.41 16.86 -1.12
C ARG A 130 -8.28 17.84 -1.45
N ALA A 131 -7.31 18.05 -0.56
CA ALA A 131 -6.10 18.81 -0.88
C ALA A 131 -5.23 18.03 -1.89
N GLY A 132 -5.19 16.70 -1.75
CA GLY A 132 -4.47 15.80 -2.65
C GLY A 132 -2.97 15.76 -2.42
N ASP A 133 -2.53 16.13 -1.22
CA ASP A 133 -1.12 16.14 -0.78
C ASP A 133 -0.90 15.52 0.63
N GLY A 134 -1.97 14.99 1.23
CA GLY A 134 -1.96 14.37 2.55
C GLY A 134 -2.27 15.32 3.71
N THR A 135 -2.48 16.62 3.44
CA THR A 135 -2.70 17.62 4.50
C THR A 135 -4.15 17.95 4.74
N GLY A 136 -5.06 17.57 3.81
CA GLY A 136 -6.47 17.93 3.89
C GLY A 136 -7.27 17.05 4.84
N ASP A 137 -8.27 17.66 5.46
CA ASP A 137 -9.25 17.03 6.34
C ASP A 137 -10.67 17.55 6.03
N PRO A 138 -11.72 16.99 6.61
CA PRO A 138 -13.10 17.43 6.35
C PRO A 138 -13.54 18.61 7.22
N GLY A 139 -12.63 19.26 7.95
CA GLY A 139 -12.91 20.35 8.89
C GLY A 139 -13.20 19.88 10.31
N TYR A 140 -12.94 18.60 10.61
CA TYR A 140 -13.10 18.01 11.95
C TYR A 140 -12.29 16.73 12.09
N PHE A 141 -12.07 16.32 13.33
CA PHE A 141 -11.41 15.05 13.68
C PHE A 141 -12.25 14.27 14.68
N PHE A 142 -11.99 12.95 14.75
CA PHE A 142 -12.63 12.06 15.72
C PHE A 142 -11.66 10.96 16.20
N GLN A 143 -12.04 10.28 17.28
CA GLN A 143 -11.23 9.28 17.96
C GLN A 143 -11.08 8.00 17.15
N ASP A 144 -10.02 7.23 17.44
CA ASP A 144 -9.88 5.87 16.94
C ASP A 144 -10.91 4.93 17.59
N GLU A 145 -11.38 3.97 16.79
CA GLU A 145 -12.19 2.83 17.22
C GLU A 145 -11.37 1.57 17.02
N ILE A 146 -10.53 1.25 18.01
CA ILE A 146 -9.65 0.08 17.95
C ILE A 146 -10.35 -1.12 18.51
N ASP A 147 -10.79 -2.04 17.64
CA ASP A 147 -11.31 -3.36 18.05
C ASP A 147 -10.14 -4.36 18.08
N PRO A 148 -9.86 -5.01 19.23
CA PRO A 148 -8.74 -5.94 19.38
C PRO A 148 -8.90 -7.23 18.56
N SER A 149 -10.08 -7.50 18.02
CA SER A 149 -10.32 -8.63 17.13
C SER A 149 -9.96 -8.34 15.67
N LEU A 150 -9.75 -7.06 15.32
CA LEU A 150 -9.34 -6.62 13.99
C LEU A 150 -7.83 -6.33 13.99
N THR A 151 -7.09 -7.08 13.21
CA THR A 151 -5.64 -6.96 13.09
C THR A 151 -5.22 -6.85 11.63
N PHE A 152 -4.10 -6.18 11.39
CA PHE A 152 -3.53 -5.99 10.04
C PHE A 152 -2.73 -7.24 9.60
N ASP A 153 -3.33 -8.43 9.69
CA ASP A 153 -2.72 -9.73 9.39
C ASP A 153 -3.05 -10.28 7.98
N GLN A 154 -3.83 -9.53 7.21
CA GLN A 154 -4.26 -9.88 5.86
C GLN A 154 -4.29 -8.66 4.93
N PRO A 155 -4.22 -8.85 3.60
CA PRO A 155 -4.40 -7.78 2.64
C PRO A 155 -5.87 -7.31 2.54
N GLY A 156 -6.10 -6.15 1.92
CA GLY A 156 -7.42 -5.64 1.61
C GLY A 156 -8.14 -4.96 2.77
N LEU A 157 -7.46 -4.72 3.89
CA LEU A 157 -8.06 -3.99 5.01
C LEU A 157 -8.18 -2.51 4.69
N LEU A 158 -9.41 -2.00 4.83
CA LEU A 158 -9.75 -0.60 4.71
C LEU A 158 -9.70 0.04 6.10
N ALA A 159 -8.81 1.02 6.29
CA ALA A 159 -8.54 1.63 7.58
C ALA A 159 -8.37 3.15 7.49
N MET A 160 -8.59 3.86 8.62
CA MET A 160 -8.38 5.30 8.70
C MET A 160 -6.89 5.66 8.74
N ALA A 161 -6.51 6.61 7.92
CA ALA A 161 -5.25 7.31 8.09
C ALA A 161 -5.42 8.38 9.18
N ASN A 162 -4.45 8.44 10.10
CA ASN A 162 -4.39 9.42 11.18
C ASN A 162 -2.95 9.89 11.40
N ALA A 163 -2.76 10.96 12.13
CA ALA A 163 -1.46 11.51 12.53
C ALA A 163 -1.06 11.10 13.96
N GLY A 164 -1.68 10.04 14.50
CA GLY A 164 -1.55 9.67 15.91
C GLY A 164 -2.36 10.58 16.83
N PRO A 165 -2.12 10.55 18.15
CA PRO A 165 -2.83 11.41 19.09
C PRO A 165 -2.58 12.88 18.80
N GLY A 166 -3.64 13.68 18.76
CA GLY A 166 -3.56 15.13 18.65
C GLY A 166 -2.97 15.78 19.91
N PRO A 167 -2.68 17.10 19.89
CA PRO A 167 -2.03 17.82 21.00
C PRO A 167 -2.78 17.70 22.33
N SER A 168 -4.09 17.50 22.30
CA SER A 168 -4.94 17.32 23.50
C SER A 168 -5.26 15.85 23.80
N GLY A 169 -4.53 14.89 23.20
CA GLY A 169 -4.82 13.46 23.32
C GLY A 169 -6.07 13.00 22.54
N GLY A 170 -6.67 13.88 21.72
CA GLY A 170 -7.78 13.55 20.85
C GLY A 170 -7.35 12.75 19.61
N GLY A 171 -8.29 12.04 18.98
CA GLY A 171 -8.03 11.36 17.70
C GLY A 171 -7.83 12.36 16.56
N THR A 172 -7.13 11.89 15.52
CA THR A 172 -6.86 12.67 14.30
C THR A 172 -7.45 12.01 13.04
N ASN A 173 -8.42 11.12 13.21
CA ASN A 173 -9.19 10.58 12.08
C ASN A 173 -10.05 11.68 11.46
N GLY A 174 -10.06 11.77 10.16
CA GLY A 174 -10.88 12.72 9.40
C GLY A 174 -11.59 12.07 8.23
N SER A 175 -11.10 12.30 7.02
CA SER A 175 -11.60 11.69 5.79
C SER A 175 -10.61 10.75 5.13
N GLN A 176 -9.32 10.84 5.44
CA GLN A 176 -8.30 10.06 4.78
C GLN A 176 -8.35 8.59 5.23
N PHE A 177 -8.24 7.69 4.27
CA PHE A 177 -8.23 6.25 4.47
C PHE A 177 -7.14 5.59 3.64
N PHE A 178 -6.80 4.35 4.00
CA PHE A 178 -5.91 3.52 3.19
C PHE A 178 -6.46 2.10 3.05
N ILE A 179 -6.02 1.42 1.99
CA ILE A 179 -6.32 0.01 1.76
C ILE A 179 -4.99 -0.73 1.69
N THR A 180 -4.83 -1.76 2.52
CA THR A 180 -3.58 -2.54 2.57
C THR A 180 -3.44 -3.45 1.34
N GLU A 181 -2.22 -3.54 0.80
CA GLU A 181 -1.87 -4.52 -0.22
C GLU A 181 -1.43 -5.83 0.40
N ASP A 182 -0.62 -5.75 1.46
CA ASP A 182 -0.05 -6.88 2.21
C ASP A 182 -0.39 -6.77 3.70
N PRO A 183 -0.18 -7.83 4.51
CA PRO A 183 -0.24 -7.75 5.96
C PRO A 183 0.74 -6.71 6.51
N VAL A 184 0.28 -5.86 7.44
CA VAL A 184 1.08 -4.77 8.03
C VAL A 184 0.90 -4.72 9.55
N PRO A 185 1.32 -5.77 10.29
CA PRO A 185 1.03 -5.93 11.71
C PRO A 185 1.60 -4.81 12.60
N GLN A 186 2.58 -4.04 12.12
CA GLN A 186 3.12 -2.86 12.81
C GLN A 186 2.10 -1.72 12.99
N LEU A 187 0.95 -1.78 12.29
CA LEU A 187 -0.16 -0.83 12.40
C LEU A 187 -1.24 -1.26 13.40
N ASN A 188 -1.14 -2.47 13.98
CA ASN A 188 -2.10 -2.96 14.97
C ASN A 188 -2.24 -1.99 16.14
N GLY A 189 -3.48 -1.70 16.53
CA GLY A 189 -3.79 -0.81 17.64
C GLY A 189 -3.52 0.68 17.39
N LYS A 190 -3.17 1.08 16.16
CA LYS A 190 -2.84 2.46 15.80
C LYS A 190 -3.82 3.10 14.83
N HIS A 191 -4.53 2.30 14.07
CA HIS A 191 -5.46 2.76 13.03
C HIS A 191 -6.77 1.98 13.13
N THR A 192 -7.88 2.68 13.00
CA THR A 192 -9.21 2.07 12.97
C THR A 192 -9.39 1.28 11.68
N ILE A 193 -9.51 -0.04 11.79
CA ILE A 193 -9.93 -0.89 10.67
C ILE A 193 -11.44 -0.83 10.59
N PHE A 194 -12.00 -0.42 9.44
CA PHE A 194 -13.44 -0.27 9.28
C PHE A 194 -14.03 -0.99 8.07
N GLY A 195 -13.21 -1.75 7.32
CA GLY A 195 -13.70 -2.55 6.20
C GLY A 195 -12.69 -3.59 5.71
N LEU A 196 -13.20 -4.50 4.88
CA LEU A 196 -12.42 -5.53 4.20
C LEU A 196 -12.86 -5.59 2.75
N CYS A 197 -11.90 -5.46 1.84
CA CYS A 197 -12.11 -5.50 0.40
C CYS A 197 -12.06 -6.94 -0.14
N ASP A 198 -12.78 -7.20 -1.22
CA ASP A 198 -12.81 -8.49 -1.87
C ASP A 198 -11.49 -8.82 -2.62
N ALA A 199 -11.34 -10.08 -3.03
CA ALA A 199 -10.12 -10.56 -3.69
C ALA A 199 -9.84 -9.83 -5.01
N HIS A 200 -10.86 -9.43 -5.77
CA HIS A 200 -10.68 -8.65 -6.99
C HIS A 200 -10.11 -7.26 -6.68
N SER A 201 -10.64 -6.63 -5.65
CA SER A 201 -10.17 -5.31 -5.18
C SER A 201 -8.73 -5.36 -4.71
N ILE A 202 -8.29 -6.43 -4.03
CA ILE A 202 -6.89 -6.59 -3.60
C ILE A 202 -5.94 -6.60 -4.81
N LEU A 203 -6.30 -7.27 -5.90
CA LEU A 203 -5.51 -7.26 -7.14
C LEU A 203 -5.45 -5.85 -7.76
N LEU A 204 -6.55 -5.11 -7.70
CA LEU A 204 -6.58 -3.73 -8.18
C LEU A 204 -5.76 -2.80 -7.26
N VAL A 205 -5.81 -2.98 -5.93
CA VAL A 205 -4.94 -2.27 -4.98
C VAL A 205 -3.47 -2.48 -5.33
N ALA A 206 -3.06 -3.73 -5.61
CA ALA A 206 -1.71 -4.06 -6.03
C ALA A 206 -1.32 -3.35 -7.35
N SER A 207 -2.26 -3.24 -8.30
CA SER A 207 -2.05 -2.54 -9.56
C SER A 207 -1.90 -1.02 -9.35
N ILE A 208 -2.75 -0.42 -8.49
CA ILE A 208 -2.67 1.01 -8.14
C ILE A 208 -1.38 1.32 -7.38
N ALA A 209 -0.95 0.44 -6.46
CA ALA A 209 0.28 0.64 -5.70
C ALA A 209 1.54 0.70 -6.58
N ARG A 210 1.49 0.15 -7.80
CA ARG A 210 2.62 0.05 -8.74
C ARG A 210 2.61 1.07 -9.88
N VAL A 211 1.68 2.03 -9.87
CA VAL A 211 1.75 3.13 -10.86
C VAL A 211 3.02 3.95 -10.66
N GLU A 212 3.50 4.59 -11.72
CA GLU A 212 4.63 5.51 -11.61
C GLU A 212 4.34 6.62 -10.59
N ARG A 213 5.28 6.85 -9.67
CA ARG A 213 5.16 7.81 -8.58
C ARG A 213 6.43 8.65 -8.41
N ASN A 214 6.29 9.80 -7.78
CA ASN A 214 7.42 10.65 -7.41
C ASN A 214 8.09 10.17 -6.10
N SER A 215 9.11 10.91 -5.65
CA SER A 215 9.85 10.61 -4.40
C SER A 215 9.01 10.70 -3.12
N ASN A 216 7.81 11.29 -3.17
CA ASN A 216 6.86 11.39 -2.07
C ASN A 216 5.74 10.32 -2.19
N ASP A 217 5.95 9.27 -2.96
CA ASP A 217 5.00 8.20 -3.23
C ASP A 217 3.68 8.65 -3.89
N LYS A 218 3.63 9.86 -4.45
CA LYS A 218 2.45 10.38 -5.16
C LYS A 218 2.46 9.92 -6.61
N PRO A 219 1.37 9.32 -7.11
CA PRO A 219 1.24 8.94 -8.53
C PRO A 219 1.51 10.12 -9.47
N LEU A 220 2.31 9.89 -10.53
CA LEU A 220 2.55 10.89 -11.57
C LEU A 220 1.28 11.13 -12.41
N THR A 221 0.51 10.06 -12.65
CA THR A 221 -0.84 10.15 -13.23
C THR A 221 -1.85 9.88 -12.11
N ASN A 222 -2.73 10.83 -11.87
CA ASN A 222 -3.69 10.73 -10.77
C ASN A 222 -4.61 9.52 -10.93
N VAL A 223 -4.68 8.69 -9.89
CA VAL A 223 -5.71 7.67 -9.74
C VAL A 223 -6.88 8.32 -8.98
N VAL A 224 -7.93 8.67 -9.71
CA VAL A 224 -9.07 9.46 -9.21
C VAL A 224 -10.17 8.53 -8.70
N ILE A 225 -10.73 8.86 -7.55
CA ILE A 225 -11.98 8.29 -7.05
C ILE A 225 -13.13 9.06 -7.72
N ASN A 226 -13.78 8.42 -8.69
CA ASN A 226 -14.88 9.03 -9.42
C ASN A 226 -16.11 9.16 -8.53
N ARG A 227 -16.42 8.12 -7.75
CA ARG A 227 -17.55 8.06 -6.83
C ARG A 227 -17.38 6.91 -5.85
N ILE A 228 -17.94 7.11 -4.64
CA ILE A 228 -18.19 6.02 -3.69
C ILE A 228 -19.70 5.84 -3.57
N THR A 229 -20.19 4.62 -3.76
CA THR A 229 -21.60 4.25 -3.59
C THR A 229 -21.72 3.28 -2.43
N ILE A 230 -22.61 3.57 -1.50
CA ILE A 230 -22.89 2.69 -0.36
C ILE A 230 -24.07 1.79 -0.72
N VAL A 231 -23.83 0.48 -0.70
CA VAL A 231 -24.85 -0.55 -1.01
C VAL A 231 -25.20 -1.28 0.27
N ARG A 232 -26.45 -1.14 0.72
CA ARG A 232 -26.97 -1.86 1.89
C ARG A 232 -27.42 -3.25 1.50
N ASP A 233 -27.49 -4.16 2.48
CA ASP A 233 -27.92 -5.53 2.22
C ASP A 233 -29.28 -5.58 1.51
N GLY A 234 -29.38 -6.44 0.50
CA GLY A 234 -30.58 -6.55 -0.34
C GLY A 234 -30.70 -5.52 -1.48
N GLN A 235 -29.81 -4.52 -1.53
CA GLN A 235 -29.80 -3.59 -2.65
C GLN A 235 -28.92 -4.11 -3.80
N PRO A 236 -29.29 -3.83 -5.06
CA PRO A 236 -28.47 -4.23 -6.20
C PRO A 236 -27.16 -3.43 -6.24
N MET A 237 -26.08 -4.09 -6.68
CA MET A 237 -24.83 -3.41 -6.96
C MET A 237 -25.00 -2.40 -8.09
N PRO A 238 -24.39 -1.20 -8.01
CA PRO A 238 -24.44 -0.24 -9.09
C PRO A 238 -23.79 -0.81 -10.36
N PRO A 239 -24.28 -0.47 -11.57
CA PRO A 239 -23.64 -0.89 -12.81
C PRO A 239 -22.19 -0.45 -12.85
N LEU A 240 -21.33 -1.20 -13.56
CA LEU A 240 -19.96 -0.76 -13.78
C LEU A 240 -19.97 0.60 -14.50
N PRO A 241 -19.03 1.50 -14.19
CA PRO A 241 -18.86 2.71 -14.98
C PRO A 241 -18.65 2.35 -16.44
N ALA A 242 -19.27 3.10 -17.36
CA ALA A 242 -19.01 2.92 -18.78
C ALA A 242 -17.49 3.10 -19.01
N THR A 243 -16.86 2.12 -19.65
CA THR A 243 -15.44 2.26 -20.02
C THR A 243 -15.32 3.52 -20.88
N PRO A 244 -14.42 4.46 -20.55
CA PRO A 244 -14.17 5.58 -21.44
C PRO A 244 -13.84 5.02 -22.83
N PRO A 245 -14.33 5.62 -23.92
CA PRO A 245 -13.95 5.18 -25.26
C PRO A 245 -12.42 5.19 -25.31
N ALA A 246 -11.83 4.07 -25.78
CA ALA A 246 -10.39 3.94 -25.92
C ALA A 246 -9.88 5.21 -26.62
N ALA A 247 -8.92 5.91 -26.01
CA ALA A 247 -8.35 7.10 -26.59
C ALA A 247 -7.93 6.78 -28.01
N THR A 248 -8.61 7.40 -28.98
CA THR A 248 -8.31 7.25 -30.39
C THR A 248 -6.84 7.63 -30.54
N SER A 249 -6.01 6.67 -30.91
CA SER A 249 -4.59 6.88 -31.17
C SER A 249 -4.49 8.01 -32.18
N VAL A 250 -4.04 9.19 -31.75
CA VAL A 250 -3.75 10.30 -32.62
C VAL A 250 -2.54 9.83 -33.43
N THR A 251 -2.78 9.44 -34.67
CA THR A 251 -1.71 9.17 -35.64
C THR A 251 -0.85 10.42 -35.71
N PRO A 252 0.46 10.34 -35.43
CA PRO A 252 1.31 11.51 -35.55
C PRO A 252 1.26 12.00 -36.97
N ALA A 253 0.92 13.29 -37.15
CA ALA A 253 0.93 13.95 -38.46
C ALA A 253 2.32 13.80 -39.06
N ALA A 254 2.36 13.26 -40.28
CA ALA A 254 3.59 13.12 -41.04
C ALA A 254 4.28 14.48 -41.14
N THR A 255 5.47 14.62 -40.55
CA THR A 255 6.32 15.77 -40.67
C THR A 255 6.77 15.89 -42.14
N THR A 256 6.21 16.84 -42.87
CA THR A 256 6.69 17.20 -44.21
C THR A 256 8.10 17.74 -44.10
N ALA A 257 9.04 17.07 -44.74
CA ALA A 257 10.43 17.53 -44.82
C ALA A 257 10.51 18.91 -45.51
N PRO A 258 11.37 19.82 -45.09
CA PRO A 258 11.55 21.11 -45.77
C PRO A 258 12.19 20.91 -47.13
N THR A 259 11.53 21.46 -48.15
CA THR A 259 12.02 21.50 -49.52
C THR A 259 13.26 22.43 -49.60
N ALA A 260 14.36 21.92 -50.13
CA ALA A 260 15.58 22.73 -50.36
C ALA A 260 15.33 23.83 -51.38
N PRO A 261 15.98 25.03 -51.24
CA PRO A 261 15.83 26.12 -52.20
C PRO A 261 16.55 25.81 -53.53
N PRO A 262 16.05 26.34 -54.66
CA PRO A 262 16.67 26.15 -55.97
C PRO A 262 17.98 26.96 -56.08
N LYS A 263 18.94 26.40 -56.87
CA LYS A 263 20.21 26.99 -57.17
C LYS A 263 20.04 28.17 -58.11
#